data_1886fac12125b1b4378aa02da9fc3469
#
_entry.id   1886fac12125b1b4378aa02da9fc3469
#
_cell.length_a   1.000
_cell.length_b   1.000
_cell.length_c   1.000
_cell.angle_alpha   90.00
_cell.angle_beta   90.00
_cell.angle_gamma   90.00
#
_symmetry.space_group_name_H-M   'P 1'
#
loop_
_entity.id
_entity.type
_entity.pdbx_description
1 polymer ?
#
loop_
_entity_poly.entity_id
_entity_poly.type
_entity_poly.pdbx_seq_one_letter_code
_entity_poly.pdbx_strand_id
1 'polypeptide(L)'
;TTLRMASSGSERTADELGRAFPNTRVILADGDHPVISVDARPALVVATRGAEPHADGGYHAVILLDGDRMLLAEQLRIGESALRWWSNAAALARPGAPVHLVGVTGPVARALATWTQPAYARAELVDRAPLHMPPTVRVAAVEGSPVAVQSALHALREAMPALDATAILGPVPQEADPRNDGGVRALVRFDYQDGQTEASGP
;
A
#
# COMPACT_ATOMS: atom_id res chain seq x y z
N THR A 1 2.49 26.03 -21.76
CA THR A 1 1.09 25.75 -21.32
C THR A 1 1.19 24.84 -20.10
N THR A 2 1.04 25.40 -18.90
CA THR A 2 1.07 24.65 -17.65
C THR A 2 -0.28 23.94 -17.53
N LEU A 3 -0.29 22.61 -17.65
CA LEU A 3 -1.45 21.79 -17.30
C LEU A 3 -1.68 21.95 -15.80
N ARG A 4 -2.68 22.72 -15.42
CA ARG A 4 -3.24 22.65 -14.06
C ARG A 4 -3.88 21.28 -13.92
N MET A 5 -3.37 20.45 -13.04
CA MET A 5 -4.09 19.25 -12.63
C MET A 5 -5.46 19.70 -12.13
N ALA A 6 -6.52 19.07 -12.63
CA ALA A 6 -7.85 19.21 -12.05
C ALA A 6 -7.76 18.92 -10.54
N SER A 7 -8.55 19.60 -9.74
CA SER A 7 -8.61 19.49 -8.28
C SER A 7 -8.40 18.05 -7.81
N SER A 8 -7.66 17.84 -6.73
CA SER A 8 -7.44 16.51 -6.16
C SER A 8 -8.80 15.82 -5.91
N GLY A 9 -8.83 14.49 -5.91
CA GLY A 9 -10.09 13.77 -5.66
C GLY A 9 -10.75 14.17 -4.33
N SER A 10 -9.95 14.53 -3.35
CA SER A 10 -10.39 15.04 -2.04
C SER A 10 -11.07 16.40 -2.12
N GLU A 11 -10.51 17.37 -2.88
CA GLU A 11 -11.13 18.69 -3.11
C GLU A 11 -12.49 18.56 -3.79
N ARG A 12 -12.55 17.72 -4.83
CA ARG A 12 -13.81 17.48 -5.54
C ARG A 12 -14.87 16.88 -4.61
N THR A 13 -14.49 15.91 -3.78
CA THR A 13 -15.39 15.31 -2.79
C THR A 13 -15.85 16.34 -1.76
N ALA A 14 -14.95 17.19 -1.27
CA ALA A 14 -15.29 18.26 -0.34
C ALA A 14 -16.27 19.27 -0.97
N ASP A 15 -16.09 19.66 -2.22
CA ASP A 15 -16.99 20.55 -2.97
C ASP A 15 -18.37 19.92 -3.19
N GLU A 16 -18.43 18.65 -3.55
CA GLU A 16 -19.67 17.91 -3.74
C GLU A 16 -20.46 17.78 -2.44
N LEU A 17 -19.78 17.48 -1.33
CA LEU A 17 -20.39 17.44 0.01
C LEU A 17 -20.84 18.84 0.47
N GLY A 18 -20.06 19.88 0.23
CA GLY A 18 -20.44 21.25 0.54
C GLY A 18 -21.72 21.70 -0.18
N ARG A 19 -21.88 21.25 -1.44
CA ARG A 19 -23.12 21.51 -2.21
C ARG A 19 -24.30 20.69 -1.73
N ALA A 20 -24.06 19.41 -1.35
CA ALA A 20 -25.10 18.51 -0.86
C ALA A 20 -25.59 18.90 0.55
N PHE A 21 -24.72 19.49 1.36
CA PHE A 21 -24.99 19.86 2.76
C PHE A 21 -24.66 21.34 3.02
N PRO A 22 -25.41 22.30 2.44
CA PRO A 22 -25.05 23.74 2.41
C PRO A 22 -24.96 24.40 3.80
N ASN A 23 -25.53 23.79 4.82
CA ASN A 23 -25.49 24.33 6.21
C ASN A 23 -24.47 23.57 7.10
N THR A 24 -23.64 22.72 6.53
CA THR A 24 -22.66 21.93 7.26
C THR A 24 -21.25 22.39 6.92
N ARG A 25 -20.43 22.60 7.95
CA ARG A 25 -19.01 22.90 7.77
C ARG A 25 -18.31 21.71 7.12
N VAL A 26 -17.62 21.94 6.02
CA VAL A 26 -16.75 20.93 5.37
C VAL A 26 -15.30 21.32 5.62
N ILE A 27 -14.51 20.37 6.07
CA ILE A 27 -13.08 20.52 6.35
C ILE A 27 -12.33 19.56 5.42
N LEU A 28 -11.41 20.10 4.64
CA LEU A 28 -10.47 19.30 3.83
C LEU A 28 -9.16 19.15 4.61
N ALA A 29 -8.68 17.92 4.71
CA ALA A 29 -7.40 17.57 5.33
C ALA A 29 -6.59 16.67 4.39
N ASP A 30 -5.52 17.20 3.84
CA ASP A 30 -4.61 16.50 2.93
C ASP A 30 -3.17 17.03 3.06
N GLY A 31 -2.28 16.60 2.16
CA GLY A 31 -0.88 17.02 2.19
C GLY A 31 -0.68 18.52 1.98
N ASP A 32 -1.58 19.19 1.25
CA ASP A 32 -1.53 20.62 0.98
C ASP A 32 -2.31 21.44 2.04
N HIS A 33 -3.28 20.80 2.70
CA HIS A 33 -4.13 21.40 3.74
C HIS A 33 -4.03 20.56 5.03
N PRO A 34 -2.88 20.62 5.76
CA PRO A 34 -2.71 19.82 6.96
C PRO A 34 -3.58 20.32 8.11
N VAL A 35 -4.41 19.42 8.65
CA VAL A 35 -5.26 19.66 9.81
C VAL A 35 -4.92 18.60 10.86
N ILE A 36 -4.46 19.01 12.04
CA ILE A 36 -4.06 18.08 13.11
C ILE A 36 -5.28 17.63 13.92
N SER A 37 -6.18 18.57 14.23
CA SER A 37 -7.36 18.28 15.04
C SER A 37 -8.56 19.13 14.63
N VAL A 38 -9.73 18.61 14.92
CA VAL A 38 -11.00 19.32 14.74
C VAL A 38 -11.77 19.34 16.06
N ASP A 39 -12.48 20.44 16.28
CA ASP A 39 -13.31 20.65 17.48
C ASP A 39 -14.60 19.80 17.43
N ALA A 40 -15.34 19.79 18.55
CA ALA A 40 -16.60 19.04 18.69
C ALA A 40 -17.79 19.62 17.89
N ARG A 41 -17.64 20.74 17.19
CA ARG A 41 -18.72 21.30 16.37
C ARG A 41 -19.02 20.40 15.16
N PRO A 42 -20.30 20.24 14.80
CA PRO A 42 -20.66 19.43 13.63
C PRO A 42 -19.90 19.85 12.37
N ALA A 43 -19.27 18.88 11.73
CA ALA A 43 -18.54 19.06 10.47
C ALA A 43 -18.48 17.77 9.67
N LEU A 44 -18.35 17.88 8.36
CA LEU A 44 -17.90 16.82 7.47
C LEU A 44 -16.41 17.01 7.24
N VAL A 45 -15.62 16.00 7.58
CA VAL A 45 -14.17 16.01 7.35
C VAL A 45 -13.87 15.11 6.17
N VAL A 46 -13.28 15.66 5.13
CA VAL A 46 -12.76 14.92 3.99
C VAL A 46 -11.24 14.86 4.14
N ALA A 47 -10.70 13.66 4.30
CA ALA A 47 -9.27 13.48 4.50
C ALA A 47 -8.68 12.51 3.49
N THR A 48 -7.47 12.79 3.04
CA THR A 48 -6.66 11.81 2.34
C THR A 48 -5.98 10.88 3.35
N ARG A 49 -5.63 9.69 2.90
CA ARG A 49 -5.00 8.68 3.71
C ARG A 49 -3.75 9.19 4.46
N GLY A 50 -3.76 9.08 5.79
CA GLY A 50 -2.67 9.52 6.66
C GLY A 50 -2.73 11.01 7.04
N ALA A 51 -3.73 11.75 6.54
CA ALA A 51 -3.97 13.15 6.90
C ALA A 51 -5.24 13.31 7.76
N GLU A 52 -5.82 12.21 8.24
CA GLU A 52 -7.04 12.21 9.03
C GLU A 52 -6.81 12.93 10.36
N PRO A 53 -7.50 14.07 10.64
CA PRO A 53 -7.33 14.80 11.89
C PRO A 53 -7.99 14.08 13.06
N HIS A 54 -7.48 14.30 14.26
CA HIS A 54 -8.16 13.87 15.48
C HIS A 54 -9.40 14.73 15.73
N ALA A 55 -10.55 14.09 15.96
CA ALA A 55 -11.75 14.79 16.37
C ALA A 55 -11.87 14.79 17.90
N ASP A 56 -12.21 15.93 18.48
CA ASP A 56 -12.50 16.03 19.90
C ASP A 56 -13.73 15.16 20.25
N GLY A 57 -13.53 14.15 21.12
CA GLY A 57 -14.52 13.15 21.44
C GLY A 57 -14.72 12.03 20.39
N GLY A 58 -13.94 12.01 19.32
CA GLY A 58 -13.99 11.03 18.23
C GLY A 58 -15.10 11.28 17.21
N TYR A 59 -14.97 10.68 16.03
CA TYR A 59 -15.96 10.83 14.95
C TYR A 59 -17.24 10.08 15.22
N HIS A 60 -18.37 10.69 14.87
CA HIS A 60 -19.71 10.11 15.01
C HIS A 60 -20.02 9.05 13.93
N ALA A 61 -19.30 9.08 12.83
CA ALA A 61 -19.27 8.08 11.78
C ALA A 61 -17.96 8.21 10.99
N VAL A 62 -17.48 7.11 10.44
CA VAL A 62 -16.35 7.08 9.51
C VAL A 62 -16.79 6.37 8.23
N ILE A 63 -16.50 6.99 7.09
CA ILE A 63 -16.80 6.43 5.77
C ILE A 63 -15.48 6.31 5.00
N LEU A 64 -15.11 5.08 4.65
CA LEU A 64 -13.91 4.73 3.89
C LEU A 64 -14.30 4.59 2.42
N LEU A 65 -13.98 5.60 1.64
CA LEU A 65 -14.29 5.68 0.21
C LEU A 65 -13.20 5.03 -0.65
N ASP A 66 -13.53 4.73 -1.91
CA ASP A 66 -12.60 4.23 -2.95
C ASP A 66 -11.80 2.98 -2.53
N GLY A 67 -12.35 2.15 -1.67
CA GLY A 67 -11.66 0.97 -1.17
C GLY A 67 -11.33 -0.05 -2.27
N ASP A 68 -12.21 -0.23 -3.25
CA ASP A 68 -12.01 -1.06 -4.43
C ASP A 68 -10.83 -0.54 -5.28
N ARG A 69 -10.78 0.76 -5.54
CA ARG A 69 -9.70 1.40 -6.30
C ARG A 69 -8.35 1.25 -5.59
N MET A 70 -8.35 1.36 -4.27
CA MET A 70 -7.13 1.17 -3.47
C MET A 70 -6.57 -0.25 -3.61
N LEU A 71 -7.44 -1.26 -3.69
CA LEU A 71 -7.04 -2.67 -3.84
C LEU A 71 -6.55 -3.02 -5.25
N LEU A 72 -6.80 -2.18 -6.25
CA LEU A 72 -6.28 -2.35 -7.62
C LEU A 72 -4.81 -1.96 -7.78
N ALA A 73 -4.17 -1.38 -6.76
CA ALA A 73 -2.76 -1.04 -6.84
C ALA A 73 -1.89 -2.30 -6.98
N GLU A 74 -0.95 -2.27 -7.93
CA GLU A 74 -0.03 -3.37 -8.23
C GLU A 74 1.05 -3.51 -7.14
N GLN A 75 0.63 -3.85 -5.93
CA GLN A 75 1.50 -4.05 -4.78
C GLN A 75 1.17 -5.37 -4.11
N LEU A 76 2.19 -6.21 -3.93
CA LEU A 76 2.04 -7.53 -3.31
C LEU A 76 1.30 -7.51 -1.97
N ARG A 77 1.47 -6.45 -1.19
CA ARG A 77 0.91 -6.30 0.16
C ARG A 77 -0.23 -5.28 0.23
N ILE A 78 -0.93 -5.05 -0.90
CA ILE A 78 -1.95 -4.00 -0.93
C ILE A 78 -3.09 -4.28 0.04
N GLY A 79 -3.53 -5.53 0.18
CA GLY A 79 -4.59 -5.93 1.11
C GLY A 79 -4.23 -5.64 2.57
N GLU A 80 -3.02 -6.03 3.01
CA GLU A 80 -2.55 -5.75 4.38
C GLU A 80 -2.34 -4.24 4.60
N SER A 81 -1.85 -3.53 3.58
CA SER A 81 -1.65 -2.08 3.65
C SER A 81 -2.98 -1.33 3.73
N ALA A 82 -3.94 -1.67 2.88
CA ALA A 82 -5.28 -1.11 2.91
C ALA A 82 -5.97 -1.37 4.26
N LEU A 83 -5.91 -2.59 4.75
CA LEU A 83 -6.48 -2.97 6.03
C LEU A 83 -5.89 -2.16 7.19
N ARG A 84 -4.57 -1.90 7.18
CA ARG A 84 -3.91 -1.05 8.17
C ARG A 84 -4.41 0.40 8.09
N TRP A 85 -4.50 0.98 6.88
CA TRP A 85 -4.96 2.36 6.70
C TRP A 85 -6.42 2.52 7.13
N TRP A 86 -7.29 1.59 6.73
CA TRP A 86 -8.69 1.61 7.13
C TRP A 86 -8.87 1.41 8.63
N SER A 87 -8.07 0.55 9.25
CA SER A 87 -8.10 0.36 10.70
C SER A 87 -7.68 1.63 11.44
N ASN A 88 -6.66 2.34 10.95
CA ASN A 88 -6.24 3.61 11.55
C ASN A 88 -7.36 4.67 11.49
N ALA A 89 -7.97 4.83 10.32
CA ALA A 89 -9.09 5.75 10.17
C ALA A 89 -10.31 5.33 11.01
N ALA A 90 -10.65 4.04 11.02
CA ALA A 90 -11.75 3.50 11.82
C ALA A 90 -11.54 3.70 13.33
N ALA A 91 -10.28 3.64 13.80
CA ALA A 91 -9.94 3.86 15.20
C ALA A 91 -10.18 5.31 15.68
N LEU A 92 -10.37 6.27 14.77
CA LEU A 92 -10.74 7.65 15.11
C LEU A 92 -12.23 7.80 15.40
N ALA A 93 -13.05 6.78 15.14
CA ALA A 93 -14.46 6.77 15.49
C ALA A 93 -14.62 6.69 17.01
N ARG A 94 -15.59 7.41 17.56
CA ARG A 94 -15.95 7.26 18.98
C ARG A 94 -16.53 5.84 19.23
N PRO A 95 -16.50 5.32 20.46
CA PRO A 95 -17.09 4.02 20.77
C PRO A 95 -18.55 3.90 20.30
N GLY A 96 -18.85 2.84 19.58
CA GLY A 96 -20.19 2.58 19.03
C GLY A 96 -20.56 3.35 17.76
N ALA A 97 -19.70 4.21 17.26
CA ALA A 97 -19.96 4.91 16.00
C ALA A 97 -19.84 3.97 14.79
N PRO A 98 -20.68 4.12 13.76
CA PRO A 98 -20.61 3.28 12.58
C PRO A 98 -19.35 3.59 11.75
N VAL A 99 -18.78 2.53 11.18
CA VAL A 99 -17.72 2.61 10.18
C VAL A 99 -18.21 1.91 8.91
N HIS A 100 -18.20 2.63 7.79
CA HIS A 100 -18.65 2.12 6.50
C HIS A 100 -17.46 1.99 5.55
N LEU A 101 -17.22 0.78 5.04
CA LEU A 101 -16.28 0.52 3.96
C LEU A 101 -17.04 0.38 2.66
N VAL A 102 -16.79 1.30 1.71
CA VAL A 102 -17.52 1.38 0.45
C VAL A 102 -16.78 0.64 -0.67
N GLY A 103 -17.50 -0.15 -1.44
CA GLY A 103 -17.00 -0.81 -2.65
C GLY A 103 -16.14 -2.05 -2.41
N VAL A 104 -15.96 -2.51 -1.16
CA VAL A 104 -15.10 -3.66 -0.84
C VAL A 104 -15.89 -4.80 -0.21
N THR A 105 -15.60 -6.00 -0.68
CA THR A 105 -16.16 -7.26 -0.16
C THR A 105 -15.04 -8.28 0.11
N GLY A 106 -15.40 -9.49 0.55
CA GLY A 106 -14.48 -10.60 0.72
C GLY A 106 -13.64 -10.56 2.01
N PRO A 107 -12.48 -11.27 2.01
CA PRO A 107 -11.70 -11.49 3.23
C PRO A 107 -11.18 -10.22 3.90
N VAL A 108 -10.70 -9.24 3.12
CA VAL A 108 -10.14 -7.99 3.66
C VAL A 108 -11.23 -7.13 4.33
N ALA A 109 -12.43 -7.04 3.71
CA ALA A 109 -13.55 -6.32 4.32
C ALA A 109 -14.04 -7.01 5.60
N ARG A 110 -14.09 -8.34 5.59
CA ARG A 110 -14.44 -9.13 6.78
C ARG A 110 -13.43 -8.92 7.91
N ALA A 111 -12.13 -8.90 7.60
CA ALA A 111 -11.09 -8.68 8.58
C ALA A 111 -11.18 -7.30 9.25
N LEU A 112 -11.56 -6.25 8.49
CA LEU A 112 -11.86 -4.94 9.06
C LEU A 112 -13.09 -4.99 9.96
N ALA A 113 -14.20 -5.55 9.47
CA ALA A 113 -15.48 -5.60 10.19
C ALA A 113 -15.41 -6.38 11.50
N THR A 114 -14.61 -7.45 11.55
CA THR A 114 -14.42 -8.28 12.73
C THR A 114 -13.18 -7.95 13.56
N TRP A 115 -12.40 -6.95 13.14
CA TRP A 115 -11.15 -6.53 13.77
C TRP A 115 -10.13 -7.68 13.91
N THR A 116 -10.01 -8.51 12.85
CA THR A 116 -9.16 -9.70 12.80
C THR A 116 -8.01 -9.59 11.83
N GLN A 117 -7.34 -8.44 11.76
CA GLN A 117 -6.20 -8.16 10.88
C GLN A 117 -5.08 -9.22 10.97
N PRO A 118 -4.70 -9.73 12.16
CA PRO A 118 -3.69 -10.79 12.24
C PRO A 118 -4.13 -12.11 11.59
N ALA A 119 -5.41 -12.42 11.58
CA ALA A 119 -5.93 -13.62 10.91
C ALA A 119 -5.85 -13.47 9.38
N TYR A 120 -6.17 -12.29 8.86
CA TYR A 120 -5.99 -11.97 7.45
C TYR A 120 -4.52 -12.12 7.01
N ALA A 121 -3.59 -11.53 7.77
CA ALA A 121 -2.17 -11.62 7.46
C ALA A 121 -1.63 -13.07 7.49
N ARG A 122 -2.14 -13.90 8.41
CA ARG A 122 -1.79 -15.34 8.45
C ARG A 122 -2.35 -16.09 7.24
N ALA A 123 -3.55 -15.80 6.78
CA ALA A 123 -4.11 -16.40 5.58
C ALA A 123 -3.30 -16.04 4.34
N GLU A 124 -2.96 -14.76 4.17
CA GLU A 124 -2.06 -14.30 3.10
C GLU A 124 -0.71 -15.03 3.11
N LEU A 125 -0.14 -15.28 4.29
CA LEU A 125 1.11 -16.00 4.43
C LEU A 125 0.99 -17.46 3.96
N VAL A 126 -0.11 -18.13 4.32
CA VAL A 126 -0.40 -19.51 3.89
C VAL A 126 -0.54 -19.58 2.36
N ASP A 127 -1.21 -18.62 1.75
CA ASP A 127 -1.44 -18.58 0.30
C ASP A 127 -0.13 -18.28 -0.47
N ARG A 128 0.78 -17.50 0.11
CA ARG A 128 2.06 -17.12 -0.51
C ARG A 128 3.15 -18.18 -0.38
N ALA A 129 3.11 -19.04 0.65
CA ALA A 129 4.13 -20.03 0.89
C ALA A 129 4.36 -20.99 -0.29
N PRO A 130 3.33 -21.65 -0.87
CA PRO A 130 3.52 -22.55 -2.00
C PRO A 130 3.96 -21.85 -3.29
N LEU A 131 3.80 -20.52 -3.38
CA LEU A 131 4.21 -19.70 -4.51
C LEU A 131 5.61 -19.10 -4.34
N HIS A 132 6.27 -19.37 -3.23
CA HIS A 132 7.57 -18.77 -2.87
C HIS A 132 7.55 -17.25 -3.03
N MET A 133 6.50 -16.61 -2.48
CA MET A 133 6.32 -15.16 -2.51
C MET A 133 6.65 -14.52 -1.17
N PRO A 134 7.18 -13.28 -1.16
CA PRO A 134 7.40 -12.56 0.10
C PRO A 134 6.14 -12.47 0.97
N PRO A 135 6.26 -12.59 2.28
CA PRO A 135 7.47 -12.67 3.10
C PRO A 135 7.93 -14.12 3.40
N THR A 136 7.44 -15.15 2.72
CA THR A 136 7.88 -16.53 2.95
C THR A 136 9.30 -16.78 2.47
N VAL A 137 9.76 -16.00 1.50
CA VAL A 137 11.14 -15.94 1.00
C VAL A 137 11.59 -14.49 0.94
N ARG A 138 12.90 -14.29 0.85
CA ARG A 138 13.48 -13.00 0.48
C ARG A 138 13.51 -12.82 -1.02
N VAL A 139 13.49 -11.56 -1.46
CA VAL A 139 13.66 -11.20 -2.88
C VAL A 139 14.69 -10.09 -2.98
N ALA A 140 15.69 -10.29 -3.82
CA ALA A 140 16.61 -9.25 -4.25
C ALA A 140 16.30 -8.83 -5.68
N ALA A 141 16.39 -7.55 -5.98
CA ALA A 141 16.34 -7.04 -7.34
C ALA A 141 17.77 -6.80 -7.85
N VAL A 142 18.04 -7.30 -9.05
CA VAL A 142 19.28 -7.06 -9.79
C VAL A 142 18.92 -6.19 -10.99
N GLU A 143 19.43 -4.97 -11.01
CA GLU A 143 19.06 -3.95 -12.01
C GLU A 143 20.34 -3.39 -12.67
N GLY A 144 20.24 -3.07 -13.96
CA GLY A 144 21.35 -2.50 -14.71
C GLY A 144 21.27 -2.74 -16.20
N SER A 145 22.41 -2.55 -16.91
CA SER A 145 22.46 -2.90 -18.31
C SER A 145 22.26 -4.42 -18.52
N PRO A 146 21.73 -4.84 -19.68
CA PRO A 146 21.51 -6.26 -19.96
C PRO A 146 22.76 -7.14 -19.73
N VAL A 147 23.92 -6.63 -20.15
CA VAL A 147 25.22 -7.34 -20.00
C VAL A 147 25.61 -7.46 -18.52
N ALA A 148 25.48 -6.38 -17.74
CA ALA A 148 25.85 -6.38 -16.33
C ALA A 148 24.94 -7.30 -15.52
N VAL A 149 23.61 -7.25 -15.74
CA VAL A 149 22.65 -8.14 -15.06
C VAL A 149 22.92 -9.58 -15.41
N GLN A 150 23.19 -9.89 -16.68
CA GLN A 150 23.46 -11.27 -17.11
C GLN A 150 24.75 -11.81 -16.49
N SER A 151 25.82 -10.98 -16.41
CA SER A 151 27.07 -11.34 -15.73
C SER A 151 26.87 -11.57 -14.24
N ALA A 152 26.11 -10.71 -13.56
CA ALA A 152 25.80 -10.87 -12.14
C ALA A 152 24.99 -12.15 -11.85
N LEU A 153 23.97 -12.45 -12.68
CA LEU A 153 23.20 -13.69 -12.55
C LEU A 153 24.02 -14.96 -12.84
N HIS A 154 24.98 -14.87 -13.75
CA HIS A 154 25.90 -15.97 -13.99
C HIS A 154 26.81 -16.21 -12.79
N ALA A 155 27.46 -15.17 -12.28
CA ALA A 155 28.29 -15.26 -11.09
C ALA A 155 27.52 -15.78 -9.86
N LEU A 156 26.25 -15.35 -9.71
CA LEU A 156 25.38 -15.85 -8.64
C LEU A 156 25.15 -17.36 -8.75
N ARG A 157 24.88 -17.87 -9.96
CA ARG A 157 24.68 -19.32 -10.17
C ARG A 157 25.95 -20.14 -9.89
N GLU A 158 27.13 -19.58 -10.21
CA GLU A 158 28.40 -20.20 -9.88
C GLU A 158 28.67 -20.21 -8.38
N ALA A 159 28.35 -19.10 -7.69
CA ALA A 159 28.54 -18.98 -6.24
C ALA A 159 27.52 -19.80 -5.44
N MET A 160 26.31 -19.98 -5.97
CA MET A 160 25.21 -20.68 -5.31
C MET A 160 24.64 -21.81 -6.21
N PRO A 161 25.37 -22.93 -6.39
CA PRO A 161 24.91 -24.02 -7.28
C PRO A 161 23.63 -24.70 -6.81
N ALA A 162 23.27 -24.56 -5.53
CA ALA A 162 22.03 -25.08 -4.96
C ALA A 162 20.80 -24.18 -5.21
N LEU A 163 21.00 -22.99 -5.77
CA LEU A 163 19.88 -22.08 -6.07
C LEU A 163 19.04 -22.69 -7.20
N ASP A 164 17.74 -22.88 -6.91
CA ASP A 164 16.79 -23.41 -7.89
C ASP A 164 16.71 -22.50 -9.12
N ALA A 165 16.64 -23.08 -10.31
CA ALA A 165 16.52 -22.33 -11.57
C ALA A 165 15.28 -21.44 -11.60
N THR A 166 14.19 -21.83 -10.91
CA THR A 166 12.96 -21.05 -10.78
C THR A 166 13.06 -19.91 -9.77
N ALA A 167 14.15 -19.84 -9.01
CA ALA A 167 14.40 -18.76 -8.06
C ALA A 167 14.74 -17.44 -8.75
N ILE A 168 15.20 -17.48 -10.00
CA ILE A 168 15.55 -16.30 -10.79
C ILE A 168 14.42 -16.00 -11.77
N LEU A 169 13.80 -14.84 -11.62
CA LEU A 169 12.72 -14.33 -12.46
C LEU A 169 13.25 -13.19 -13.34
N GLY A 170 13.06 -13.30 -14.63
CA GLY A 170 13.60 -12.33 -15.62
C GLY A 170 14.96 -12.79 -16.20
N PRO A 171 15.78 -11.85 -16.75
CA PRO A 171 15.58 -10.40 -16.73
C PRO A 171 14.45 -9.90 -17.66
N VAL A 172 13.77 -8.83 -17.25
CA VAL A 172 12.77 -8.13 -18.06
C VAL A 172 13.18 -6.67 -18.27
N PRO A 173 12.87 -6.08 -19.44
CA PRO A 173 13.11 -4.66 -19.67
C PRO A 173 12.36 -3.81 -18.64
N GLN A 174 13.01 -2.76 -18.14
CA GLN A 174 12.35 -1.72 -17.37
C GLN A 174 11.85 -0.61 -18.30
N GLU A 175 10.70 -0.02 -17.98
CA GLU A 175 10.27 1.20 -18.64
C GLU A 175 11.32 2.30 -18.41
N ALA A 176 11.62 3.06 -19.47
CA ALA A 176 12.59 4.15 -19.38
C ALA A 176 12.06 5.22 -18.41
N ASP A 177 12.71 5.35 -17.27
CA ASP A 177 12.56 6.50 -16.37
C ASP A 177 13.57 7.57 -16.79
N PRO A 178 13.25 8.87 -16.70
CA PRO A 178 14.20 9.96 -16.98
C PRO A 178 15.55 9.87 -16.23
N ARG A 179 15.63 9.00 -15.24
CA ARG A 179 16.83 8.72 -14.43
C ARG A 179 17.53 7.42 -14.79
N ASN A 180 16.99 6.62 -15.71
CA ASN A 180 17.52 5.31 -16.06
C ASN A 180 17.33 5.02 -17.55
N ASP A 181 18.42 4.80 -18.28
CA ASP A 181 18.51 4.70 -19.74
C ASP A 181 18.02 3.35 -20.29
N GLY A 182 16.90 2.81 -19.74
CA GLY A 182 16.29 1.59 -20.22
C GLY A 182 17.10 0.33 -19.86
N GLY A 183 17.22 0.05 -18.57
CA GLY A 183 17.88 -1.16 -18.07
C GLY A 183 16.97 -2.40 -18.08
N VAL A 184 17.50 -3.50 -17.63
CA VAL A 184 16.74 -4.71 -17.33
C VAL A 184 16.75 -4.99 -15.83
N ARG A 185 15.72 -5.67 -15.36
CA ARG A 185 15.56 -6.09 -13.97
C ARG A 185 15.34 -7.59 -13.90
N ALA A 186 16.06 -8.24 -13.00
CA ALA A 186 15.79 -9.60 -12.57
C ALA A 186 15.47 -9.62 -11.08
N LEU A 187 14.66 -10.57 -10.66
CA LEU A 187 14.38 -10.83 -9.24
C LEU A 187 14.97 -12.19 -8.86
N VAL A 188 15.66 -12.24 -7.74
CA VAL A 188 16.22 -13.45 -7.17
C VAL A 188 15.49 -13.75 -5.87
N ARG A 189 14.87 -14.91 -5.76
CA ARG A 189 14.21 -15.42 -4.55
C ARG A 189 15.13 -16.36 -3.82
N PHE A 190 15.24 -16.22 -2.51
CA PHE A 190 16.10 -17.06 -1.68
C PHE A 190 15.55 -17.17 -0.25
N ASP A 191 15.93 -18.22 0.45
CA ASP A 191 15.50 -18.45 1.82
C ASP A 191 16.19 -17.49 2.80
N TYR A 192 15.55 -17.26 3.96
CA TYR A 192 16.10 -16.35 4.98
C TYR A 192 17.49 -16.77 5.48
N GLN A 193 17.80 -18.07 5.44
CA GLN A 193 19.09 -18.61 5.87
C GLN A 193 20.23 -18.28 4.88
N ASP A 194 19.93 -18.27 3.59
CA ASP A 194 20.92 -18.01 2.54
C ASP A 194 21.39 -16.56 2.51
N GLY A 195 20.52 -15.63 2.88
CA GLY A 195 20.85 -14.19 2.92
C GLY A 195 21.80 -13.77 4.05
N GLN A 196 22.15 -14.64 4.98
CA GLN A 196 23.13 -14.35 6.04
C GLN A 196 24.58 -14.64 5.60
N THR A 197 24.77 -15.44 4.59
CA THR A 197 26.11 -15.86 4.12
C THR A 197 26.79 -14.74 3.30
N GLU A 198 26.04 -13.83 2.67
CA GLU A 198 26.58 -12.73 1.86
C GLU A 198 27.06 -11.53 2.66
N ALA A 199 26.62 -11.36 3.91
CA ALA A 199 27.01 -10.21 4.78
C ALA A 199 28.38 -10.44 5.48
N SER A 200 29.02 -11.58 5.32
CA SER A 200 30.25 -11.97 6.02
C SER A 200 31.43 -12.24 5.08
N GLY A 201 31.43 -11.72 3.86
CA GLY A 201 32.59 -11.70 2.98
C GLY A 201 33.60 -10.65 3.42
N PRO A 202 34.92 -10.93 3.24
CA PRO A 202 36.02 -10.09 3.71
C PRO A 202 36.07 -8.71 3.06
#